data_902166d0d0c6f2968b1eaecf4ddfb2f2
#
_entry.id   902166d0d0c6f2968b1eaecf4ddfb2f2
#
_cell.length_a   1.000
_cell.length_b   1.000
_cell.length_c   1.000
_cell.angle_alpha   90.00
_cell.angle_beta   90.00
_cell.angle_gamma   90.00
#
_symmetry.space_group_name_H-M   'P 1'
#
loop_
_entity.id
_entity.type
_entity.pdbx_description
1 polymer ?
#
loop_
_entity_poly.entity_id
_entity_poly.type
_entity_poly.pdbx_seq_one_letter_code
_entity_poly.pdbx_strand_id
1 'polypeptide(L)'
;MLELSDIKFRYPKGEYFQFSYKFDLLTPVVIQGASGSGKSTLLNIIAGLISPSSGYLRFEDKNLLKISPSERPLSVLFQSGNLFDHISCLRNVEIGLNMRSRINSEEKFIIEEVFQNLGISDHKNVLPTEISGGQRKRIALARAIVRAKCLGKKLMLLDEPFNGLDFETKSECINLLKDGCFKEGYKVIIVSHDNNDPTLLGANRVKLENILR
;
A
#
# COMPACT_ATOMS: atom_id res chain seq x y z
N MET A 1 -4.45 11.67 10.82
CA MET A 1 -3.03 11.82 11.21
C MET A 1 -2.46 10.44 11.58
N LEU A 2 -1.23 10.15 11.17
CA LEU A 2 -0.45 8.97 11.63
C LEU A 2 0.76 9.48 12.41
N GLU A 3 0.94 8.99 13.63
CA GLU A 3 2.01 9.42 14.53
C GLU A 3 2.87 8.23 14.97
N LEU A 4 4.17 8.38 14.78
CA LEU A 4 5.21 7.50 15.32
C LEU A 4 5.98 8.29 16.39
N SER A 5 6.08 7.75 17.60
CA SER A 5 6.86 8.34 18.69
C SER A 5 7.82 7.31 19.24
N ASP A 6 9.10 7.54 19.03
CA ASP A 6 10.21 6.74 19.57
C ASP A 6 10.07 5.22 19.28
N ILE A 7 9.61 4.90 18.09
CA ILE A 7 9.51 3.51 17.61
C ILE A 7 10.90 2.94 17.41
N LYS A 8 11.29 1.94 18.21
CA LYS A 8 12.60 1.29 18.13
C LYS A 8 12.47 -0.13 17.61
N PHE A 9 13.33 -0.48 16.67
CA PHE A 9 13.40 -1.82 16.14
C PHE A 9 14.84 -2.19 15.76
N ARG A 10 15.20 -3.46 15.98
CA ARG A 10 16.49 -4.03 15.56
C ARG A 10 16.27 -5.40 14.96
N TYR A 11 16.87 -5.64 13.81
CA TYR A 11 16.97 -6.99 13.24
C TYR A 11 17.93 -7.85 14.07
N PRO A 12 17.72 -9.18 14.19
CA PRO A 12 18.54 -10.06 15.03
C PRO A 12 20.05 -9.99 14.77
N LYS A 13 20.45 -9.75 13.53
CA LYS A 13 21.86 -9.65 13.09
C LYS A 13 22.12 -8.36 12.30
N GLY A 14 21.42 -7.28 12.60
CA GLY A 14 21.44 -6.16 11.70
C GLY A 14 21.20 -4.81 12.31
N GLU A 15 20.73 -3.96 11.45
CA GLU A 15 20.54 -2.54 11.66
C GLU A 15 19.54 -2.23 12.77
N TYR A 16 19.81 -1.16 13.47
CA TYR A 16 18.92 -0.54 14.44
C TYR A 16 18.19 0.63 13.76
N PHE A 17 16.90 0.71 13.99
CA PHE A 17 16.05 1.80 13.50
C PHE A 17 15.31 2.45 14.67
N GLN A 18 15.25 3.77 14.64
CA GLN A 18 14.44 4.55 15.55
C GLN A 18 13.67 5.57 14.74
N PHE A 19 12.33 5.47 14.76
CA PHE A 19 11.46 6.32 13.96
C PHE A 19 10.63 7.23 14.85
N SER A 20 10.60 8.51 14.51
CA SER A 20 9.69 9.48 15.12
C SER A 20 9.23 10.48 14.08
N TYR A 21 7.95 10.51 13.80
CA TYR A 21 7.37 11.44 12.82
C TYR A 21 5.85 11.56 12.97
N LYS A 22 5.33 12.71 12.61
CA LYS A 22 3.88 12.94 12.48
C LYS A 22 3.53 13.21 11.03
N PHE A 23 2.85 12.26 10.42
CA PHE A 23 2.33 12.42 9.06
C PHE A 23 0.99 13.16 9.13
N ASP A 24 0.98 14.37 8.56
CA ASP A 24 -0.28 14.99 8.17
C ASP A 24 -0.72 14.32 6.85
N LEU A 25 -1.83 13.63 6.89
CA LEU A 25 -2.36 12.86 5.77
C LEU A 25 -3.57 13.56 5.13
N LEU A 26 -3.61 14.90 5.16
CA LEU A 26 -4.58 15.69 4.38
C LEU A 26 -4.32 15.56 2.88
N THR A 27 -3.05 15.44 2.52
CA THR A 27 -2.60 15.08 1.17
C THR A 27 -1.82 13.76 1.21
N PRO A 28 -1.75 13.02 0.09
CA PRO A 28 -0.87 11.85 0.01
C PRO A 28 0.57 12.17 0.38
N VAL A 29 1.28 11.19 0.90
CA VAL A 29 2.70 11.34 1.29
C VAL A 29 3.54 10.36 0.50
N VAL A 30 4.64 10.85 -0.09
CA VAL A 30 5.67 10.02 -0.72
C VAL A 30 6.93 10.04 0.14
N ILE A 31 7.28 8.88 0.68
CA ILE A 31 8.52 8.67 1.44
C ILE A 31 9.63 8.27 0.48
N GLN A 32 10.72 9.04 0.50
CA GLN A 32 11.91 8.81 -0.29
C GLN A 32 13.14 8.60 0.60
N GLY A 33 14.13 7.87 0.09
CA GLY A 33 15.39 7.59 0.77
C GLY A 33 16.19 6.54 0.02
N ALA A 34 17.46 6.38 0.35
CA ALA A 34 18.35 5.41 -0.28
C ALA A 34 17.82 3.96 -0.18
N SER A 35 18.26 3.08 -1.06
CA SER A 35 18.00 1.64 -0.92
C SER A 35 18.58 1.13 0.40
N GLY A 36 17.86 0.25 1.09
CA GLY A 36 18.28 -0.28 2.40
C GLY A 36 18.10 0.68 3.59
N SER A 37 17.65 1.93 3.39
CA SER A 37 17.53 2.91 4.48
C SER A 37 16.45 2.62 5.53
N GLY A 38 15.63 1.58 5.35
CA GLY A 38 14.58 1.20 6.31
C GLY A 38 13.15 1.59 5.92
N LYS A 39 12.90 2.04 4.67
CA LYS A 39 11.54 2.39 4.19
C LYS A 39 10.54 1.24 4.34
N SER A 40 10.90 0.06 3.83
CA SER A 40 10.04 -1.12 3.95
C SER A 40 9.92 -1.61 5.41
N THR A 41 10.98 -1.43 6.23
CA THR A 41 10.91 -1.69 7.67
C THR A 41 9.85 -0.80 8.34
N LEU A 42 9.85 0.49 8.04
CA LEU A 42 8.85 1.44 8.52
C LEU A 42 7.44 1.02 8.10
N LEU A 43 7.22 0.70 6.82
CA LEU A 43 5.92 0.24 6.34
C LEU A 43 5.48 -1.06 7.02
N ASN A 44 6.38 -2.03 7.20
CA ASN A 44 6.10 -3.29 7.87
C ASN A 44 5.72 -3.12 9.36
N ILE A 45 6.34 -2.16 10.05
CA ILE A 45 5.95 -1.80 11.42
C ILE A 45 4.54 -1.19 11.43
N ILE A 46 4.25 -0.25 10.53
CA ILE A 46 2.92 0.35 10.42
C ILE A 46 1.87 -0.70 10.04
N ALA A 47 2.22 -1.64 9.14
CA ALA A 47 1.36 -2.76 8.76
C ALA A 47 1.16 -3.80 9.87
N GLY A 48 2.08 -3.87 10.86
CA GLY A 48 2.04 -4.83 11.97
C GLY A 48 2.71 -6.16 11.68
N LEU A 49 3.45 -6.26 10.59
CA LEU A 49 4.23 -7.46 10.24
C LEU A 49 5.54 -7.55 11.01
N ILE A 50 6.00 -6.43 11.53
CA ILE A 50 7.15 -6.30 12.42
C ILE A 50 6.68 -5.62 13.69
N SER A 51 7.01 -6.19 14.85
CA SER A 51 6.74 -5.62 16.16
C SER A 51 7.96 -4.82 16.64
N PRO A 52 7.81 -3.52 16.91
CA PRO A 52 8.90 -2.73 17.49
C PRO A 52 9.16 -3.16 18.95
N SER A 53 10.38 -2.93 19.43
CA SER A 53 10.75 -3.22 20.82
C SER A 53 10.20 -2.21 21.80
N SER A 54 9.97 -0.97 21.35
CA SER A 54 9.39 0.10 22.16
C SER A 54 8.81 1.19 21.28
N GLY A 55 8.13 2.16 21.88
CA GLY A 55 7.57 3.33 21.22
C GLY A 55 6.05 3.29 21.11
N TYR A 56 5.51 4.24 20.38
CA TYR A 56 4.07 4.44 20.23
C TYR A 56 3.72 4.69 18.76
N LEU A 57 2.67 4.02 18.29
CA LEU A 57 2.18 4.14 16.91
C LEU A 57 0.67 4.36 16.92
N ARG A 58 0.23 5.53 16.49
CA ARG A 58 -1.19 5.92 16.46
C ARG A 58 -1.63 6.33 15.07
N PHE A 59 -2.77 5.81 14.66
CA PHE A 59 -3.49 6.29 13.49
C PHE A 59 -4.89 6.75 13.91
N GLU A 60 -5.19 8.03 13.67
CA GLU A 60 -6.37 8.71 14.24
C GLU A 60 -6.39 8.49 15.77
N ASP A 61 -7.45 7.88 16.32
CA ASP A 61 -7.60 7.62 17.75
C ASP A 61 -7.15 6.21 18.16
N LYS A 62 -6.61 5.41 17.23
CA LYS A 62 -6.26 4.00 17.48
C LYS A 62 -4.76 3.80 17.66
N ASN A 63 -4.39 3.13 18.76
CA ASN A 63 -3.03 2.63 18.93
C ASN A 63 -2.84 1.35 18.12
N LEU A 64 -2.11 1.45 16.99
CA LEU A 64 -1.92 0.34 16.07
C LEU A 64 -1.08 -0.81 16.66
N LEU A 65 -0.23 -0.56 17.66
CA LEU A 65 0.57 -1.62 18.28
C LEU A 65 -0.29 -2.61 19.08
N LYS A 66 -1.52 -2.20 19.46
CA LYS A 66 -2.49 -3.05 20.17
C LYS A 66 -3.48 -3.75 19.25
N ILE A 67 -3.37 -3.56 17.94
CA ILE A 67 -4.30 -4.09 16.94
C ILE A 67 -3.55 -5.11 16.08
N SER A 68 -4.14 -6.30 15.90
CA SER A 68 -3.58 -7.33 15.03
C SER A 68 -3.46 -6.84 13.57
N PRO A 69 -2.50 -7.31 12.77
CA PRO A 69 -2.30 -6.84 11.41
C PRO A 69 -3.56 -6.89 10.53
N SER A 70 -4.37 -7.95 10.67
CA SER A 70 -5.60 -8.15 9.90
C SER A 70 -6.70 -7.14 10.26
N GLU A 71 -6.73 -6.68 11.50
CA GLU A 71 -7.74 -5.76 12.03
C GLU A 71 -7.36 -4.28 11.87
N ARG A 72 -6.09 -3.98 11.57
CA ARG A 72 -5.65 -2.60 11.33
C ARG A 72 -6.47 -1.95 10.24
N PRO A 73 -6.83 -0.65 10.38
CA PRO A 73 -7.64 0.08 9.41
C PRO A 73 -6.83 0.48 8.17
N LEU A 74 -6.06 -0.46 7.62
CA LEU A 74 -5.17 -0.19 6.49
C LEU A 74 -5.17 -1.29 5.44
N SER A 75 -4.86 -0.91 4.21
CA SER A 75 -4.58 -1.80 3.09
C SER A 75 -3.13 -1.63 2.66
N VAL A 76 -2.47 -2.72 2.27
CA VAL A 76 -1.03 -2.71 1.96
C VAL A 76 -0.79 -3.32 0.58
N LEU A 77 0.07 -2.66 -0.20
CA LEU A 77 0.77 -3.23 -1.34
C LEU A 77 2.25 -3.33 -0.96
N PHE A 78 2.80 -4.53 -0.99
CA PHE A 78 4.20 -4.78 -0.72
C PHE A 78 5.05 -4.65 -1.99
N GLN A 79 6.36 -4.47 -1.83
CA GLN A 79 7.30 -4.40 -2.95
C GLN A 79 7.32 -5.70 -3.77
N SER A 80 7.15 -6.86 -3.13
CA SER A 80 7.14 -8.18 -3.77
C SER A 80 6.18 -9.15 -3.08
N GLY A 81 5.96 -10.33 -3.65
CA GLY A 81 5.15 -11.38 -3.03
C GLY A 81 3.66 -11.05 -2.91
N ASN A 82 3.16 -10.15 -3.75
CA ASN A 82 1.78 -9.68 -3.64
C ASN A 82 0.74 -10.67 -4.16
N LEU A 83 1.07 -11.54 -5.10
CA LEU A 83 0.10 -12.43 -5.75
C LEU A 83 0.42 -13.88 -5.49
N PHE A 84 -0.63 -14.69 -5.40
CA PHE A 84 -0.57 -16.15 -5.35
C PHE A 84 -0.58 -16.69 -6.79
N ASP A 85 0.49 -17.34 -7.20
CA ASP A 85 0.71 -17.77 -8.58
C ASP A 85 -0.20 -18.93 -9.03
N HIS A 86 -0.84 -19.64 -8.10
CA HIS A 86 -1.67 -20.83 -8.34
C HIS A 86 -3.18 -20.54 -8.42
N ILE A 87 -3.59 -19.28 -8.33
CA ILE A 87 -4.99 -18.85 -8.49
C ILE A 87 -5.08 -17.69 -9.47
N SER A 88 -6.26 -17.53 -10.10
CA SER A 88 -6.45 -16.48 -11.11
C SER A 88 -6.24 -15.07 -10.56
N CYS A 89 -6.01 -14.12 -11.47
CA CYS A 89 -5.85 -12.71 -11.12
C CYS A 89 -7.08 -12.16 -10.40
N LEU A 90 -8.29 -12.49 -10.86
CA LEU A 90 -9.53 -12.11 -10.17
C LEU A 90 -9.57 -12.70 -8.76
N ARG A 91 -9.27 -13.98 -8.62
CA ARG A 91 -9.27 -14.62 -7.30
C ARG A 91 -8.24 -14.03 -6.35
N ASN A 92 -7.10 -13.59 -6.85
CA ASN A 92 -6.10 -12.84 -6.08
C ASN A 92 -6.68 -11.55 -5.48
N VAL A 93 -7.55 -10.84 -6.19
CA VAL A 93 -8.21 -9.63 -5.69
C VAL A 93 -9.30 -9.98 -4.69
N GLU A 94 -10.14 -10.96 -5.00
CA GLU A 94 -11.24 -11.41 -4.13
C GLU A 94 -10.78 -11.87 -2.74
N ILE A 95 -9.71 -12.68 -2.66
CA ILE A 95 -9.19 -13.14 -1.36
C ILE A 95 -8.65 -12.01 -0.49
N GLY A 96 -8.32 -10.85 -1.09
CA GLY A 96 -8.01 -9.63 -0.36
C GLY A 96 -9.16 -9.12 0.50
N LEU A 97 -10.39 -9.46 0.17
CA LEU A 97 -11.59 -9.12 0.92
C LEU A 97 -11.89 -10.17 2.00
N ASN A 98 -12.10 -11.40 1.58
CA ASN A 98 -12.34 -12.50 2.50
C ASN A 98 -12.05 -13.85 1.82
N MET A 99 -11.27 -14.70 2.48
CA MET A 99 -10.94 -16.03 1.95
C MET A 99 -12.14 -17.00 1.90
N ARG A 100 -13.19 -16.76 2.69
CA ARG A 100 -14.29 -17.72 2.94
C ARG A 100 -15.65 -17.24 2.49
N SER A 101 -15.88 -15.95 2.29
CA SER A 101 -17.21 -15.42 1.92
C SER A 101 -17.39 -15.34 0.41
N ARG A 102 -18.65 -15.43 0.00
CA ARG A 102 -19.03 -15.08 -1.38
C ARG A 102 -18.96 -13.57 -1.52
N ILE A 103 -18.39 -13.12 -2.63
CA ILE A 103 -18.35 -11.71 -3.04
C ILE A 103 -19.79 -11.27 -3.35
N ASN A 104 -20.24 -10.19 -2.71
CA ASN A 104 -21.57 -9.62 -2.93
C ASN A 104 -21.61 -8.75 -4.21
N SER A 105 -22.79 -8.24 -4.57
CA SER A 105 -22.98 -7.46 -5.81
C SER A 105 -22.22 -6.13 -5.81
N GLU A 106 -22.15 -5.44 -4.67
CA GLU A 106 -21.43 -4.19 -4.53
C GLU A 106 -19.92 -4.40 -4.65
N GLU A 107 -19.38 -5.41 -3.98
CA GLU A 107 -17.96 -5.77 -4.08
C GLU A 107 -17.58 -6.16 -5.52
N LYS A 108 -18.44 -6.91 -6.22
CA LYS A 108 -18.25 -7.23 -7.64
C LYS A 108 -18.19 -5.98 -8.51
N PHE A 109 -19.08 -5.03 -8.29
CA PHE A 109 -19.10 -3.76 -9.03
C PHE A 109 -17.78 -3.01 -8.82
N ILE A 110 -17.32 -2.88 -7.58
CA ILE A 110 -16.04 -2.22 -7.25
C ILE A 110 -14.86 -2.94 -7.91
N ILE A 111 -14.84 -4.28 -7.89
CA ILE A 111 -13.79 -5.06 -8.56
C ILE A 111 -13.79 -4.79 -10.06
N GLU A 112 -14.95 -4.82 -10.72
CA GLU A 112 -15.08 -4.55 -12.15
C GLU A 112 -14.57 -3.16 -12.52
N GLU A 113 -15.01 -2.14 -11.78
CA GLU A 113 -14.57 -0.75 -11.97
C GLU A 113 -13.04 -0.62 -11.86
N VAL A 114 -12.44 -1.21 -10.81
CA VAL A 114 -10.98 -1.14 -10.60
C VAL A 114 -10.21 -1.89 -11.69
N PHE A 115 -10.70 -3.05 -12.13
CA PHE A 115 -10.09 -3.80 -13.24
C PHE A 115 -10.13 -3.02 -14.54
N GLN A 116 -11.27 -2.38 -14.85
CA GLN A 116 -11.43 -1.55 -16.04
C GLN A 116 -10.49 -0.35 -16.02
N ASN A 117 -10.47 0.38 -14.91
CA ASN A 117 -9.65 1.59 -14.76
C ASN A 117 -8.13 1.32 -14.76
N LEU A 118 -7.71 0.10 -14.44
CA LEU A 118 -6.31 -0.34 -14.53
C LEU A 118 -5.97 -1.04 -15.85
N GLY A 119 -6.91 -1.15 -16.79
CA GLY A 119 -6.68 -1.81 -18.08
C GLY A 119 -6.29 -3.29 -17.95
N ILE A 120 -6.89 -4.01 -16.99
CA ILE A 120 -6.57 -5.41 -16.69
C ILE A 120 -7.78 -6.35 -16.76
N SER A 121 -8.89 -5.88 -17.35
CA SER A 121 -10.14 -6.66 -17.44
C SER A 121 -9.97 -7.99 -18.16
N ASP A 122 -9.13 -8.05 -19.20
CA ASP A 122 -8.88 -9.27 -19.98
C ASP A 122 -8.04 -10.31 -19.21
N HIS A 123 -7.44 -9.92 -18.09
CA HIS A 123 -6.55 -10.77 -17.31
C HIS A 123 -7.23 -11.42 -16.09
N LYS A 124 -8.56 -11.29 -15.94
CA LYS A 124 -9.28 -11.80 -14.76
C LYS A 124 -9.08 -13.30 -14.54
N ASN A 125 -9.18 -14.08 -15.62
CA ASN A 125 -9.25 -15.53 -15.55
C ASN A 125 -7.90 -16.24 -15.76
N VAL A 126 -6.81 -15.49 -15.99
CA VAL A 126 -5.47 -16.07 -16.18
C VAL A 126 -4.69 -16.08 -14.87
N LEU A 127 -3.65 -16.91 -14.82
CA LEU A 127 -2.76 -16.96 -13.66
C LEU A 127 -1.78 -15.79 -13.69
N PRO A 128 -1.29 -15.32 -12.53
CA PRO A 128 -0.25 -14.29 -12.50
C PRO A 128 1.03 -14.66 -13.24
N THR A 129 1.34 -15.95 -13.39
CA THR A 129 2.50 -16.45 -14.15
C THR A 129 2.37 -16.27 -15.65
N GLU A 130 1.17 -16.04 -16.16
CA GLU A 130 0.88 -15.91 -17.59
C GLU A 130 0.84 -14.45 -18.07
N ILE A 131 1.05 -13.48 -17.18
CA ILE A 131 0.99 -12.05 -17.47
C ILE A 131 2.34 -11.36 -17.20
N SER A 132 2.52 -10.17 -17.82
CA SER A 132 3.74 -9.36 -17.65
C SER A 132 3.94 -8.87 -16.22
N GLY A 133 5.17 -8.48 -15.88
CA GLY A 133 5.49 -7.89 -14.57
C GLY A 133 4.68 -6.62 -14.27
N GLY A 134 4.43 -5.78 -15.27
CA GLY A 134 3.58 -4.59 -15.13
C GLY A 134 2.12 -4.93 -14.87
N GLN A 135 1.57 -5.93 -15.57
CA GLN A 135 0.23 -6.44 -15.33
C GLN A 135 0.09 -7.05 -13.93
N ARG A 136 1.09 -7.84 -13.49
CA ARG A 136 1.12 -8.37 -12.10
C ARG A 136 1.06 -7.24 -11.07
N LYS A 137 1.78 -6.14 -11.27
CA LYS A 137 1.74 -4.97 -10.37
C LYS A 137 0.38 -4.30 -10.35
N ARG A 138 -0.25 -4.13 -11.52
CA ARG A 138 -1.61 -3.58 -11.60
C ARG A 138 -2.64 -4.45 -10.89
N ILE A 139 -2.55 -5.79 -11.00
CA ILE A 139 -3.40 -6.71 -10.23
C ILE A 139 -3.15 -6.57 -8.72
N ALA A 140 -1.90 -6.45 -8.29
CA ALA A 140 -1.57 -6.25 -6.89
C ALA A 140 -2.08 -4.91 -6.35
N LEU A 141 -2.00 -3.85 -7.15
CA LEU A 141 -2.59 -2.54 -6.84
C LEU A 141 -4.11 -2.61 -6.78
N ALA A 142 -4.76 -3.31 -7.74
CA ALA A 142 -6.19 -3.56 -7.74
C ALA A 142 -6.64 -4.21 -6.41
N ARG A 143 -5.92 -5.24 -5.95
CA ARG A 143 -6.21 -5.89 -4.66
C ARG A 143 -6.14 -4.92 -3.50
N ALA A 144 -5.14 -4.05 -3.47
CA ALA A 144 -4.99 -3.07 -2.39
C ALA A 144 -6.12 -2.03 -2.41
N ILE A 145 -6.52 -1.53 -3.59
CA ILE A 145 -7.61 -0.56 -3.77
C ILE A 145 -8.96 -1.18 -3.39
N VAL A 146 -9.28 -2.35 -3.97
CA VAL A 146 -10.53 -3.07 -3.69
C VAL A 146 -10.66 -3.37 -2.19
N ARG A 147 -9.56 -3.83 -1.56
CA ARG A 147 -9.54 -4.05 -0.11
C ARG A 147 -9.82 -2.77 0.68
N ALA A 148 -9.24 -1.64 0.27
CA ALA A 148 -9.48 -0.35 0.92
C ALA A 148 -10.96 0.06 0.80
N LYS A 149 -11.52 0.01 -0.40
CA LYS A 149 -12.90 0.40 -0.68
C LYS A 149 -13.92 -0.51 0.01
N CYS A 150 -13.86 -1.82 -0.22
CA CYS A 150 -14.85 -2.76 0.30
C CYS A 150 -14.78 -2.97 1.82
N LEU A 151 -13.59 -2.87 2.43
CA LEU A 151 -13.44 -3.07 3.88
C LEU A 151 -13.31 -1.77 4.67
N GLY A 152 -13.51 -0.61 4.03
CA GLY A 152 -13.41 0.70 4.68
C GLY A 152 -12.04 0.96 5.32
N LYS A 153 -10.94 0.46 4.68
CA LYS A 153 -9.57 0.65 5.19
C LYS A 153 -9.10 2.06 4.85
N LYS A 154 -9.10 2.94 5.83
CA LYS A 154 -8.86 4.38 5.64
C LYS A 154 -7.41 4.77 5.29
N LEU A 155 -6.42 3.90 5.56
CA LEU A 155 -5.02 4.13 5.26
C LEU A 155 -4.51 3.11 4.24
N MET A 156 -3.89 3.58 3.17
CA MET A 156 -3.20 2.75 2.19
C MET A 156 -1.70 2.93 2.31
N LEU A 157 -0.96 1.83 2.36
CA LEU A 157 0.49 1.79 2.36
C LEU A 157 0.95 1.11 1.07
N LEU A 158 1.64 1.83 0.20
CA LEU A 158 2.03 1.35 -1.12
C LEU A 158 3.57 1.38 -1.24
N ASP A 159 4.19 0.21 -1.30
CA ASP A 159 5.65 0.07 -1.43
C ASP A 159 6.02 -0.13 -2.89
N GLU A 160 6.64 0.89 -3.50
CA GLU A 160 7.09 0.93 -4.89
C GLU A 160 5.99 0.54 -5.92
N PRO A 161 4.78 1.13 -5.85
CA PRO A 161 3.63 0.69 -6.65
C PRO A 161 3.84 0.85 -8.15
N PHE A 162 4.69 1.78 -8.59
CA PHE A 162 4.88 2.13 -9.99
C PHE A 162 6.22 1.64 -10.56
N ASN A 163 7.06 1.01 -9.75
CA ASN A 163 8.38 0.57 -10.21
C ASN A 163 8.26 -0.45 -11.35
N GLY A 164 8.97 -0.20 -12.48
CA GLY A 164 8.96 -1.05 -13.68
C GLY A 164 7.70 -0.96 -14.52
N LEU A 165 6.84 0.04 -14.30
CA LEU A 165 5.80 0.42 -15.26
C LEU A 165 6.37 1.42 -16.26
N ASP A 166 5.90 1.35 -17.52
CA ASP A 166 6.10 2.39 -18.50
C ASP A 166 5.33 3.67 -18.11
N PHE A 167 5.65 4.78 -18.77
CA PHE A 167 5.09 6.09 -18.42
C PHE A 167 3.57 6.16 -18.55
N GLU A 168 2.99 5.57 -19.60
CA GLU A 168 1.55 5.58 -19.86
C GLU A 168 0.79 4.80 -18.77
N THR A 169 1.19 3.55 -18.56
CA THR A 169 0.64 2.68 -17.49
C THR A 169 0.78 3.31 -16.09
N LYS A 170 1.93 3.93 -15.82
CA LYS A 170 2.15 4.63 -14.55
C LYS A 170 1.17 5.79 -14.39
N SER A 171 0.95 6.57 -15.45
CA SER A 171 0.02 7.70 -15.44
C SER A 171 -1.42 7.25 -15.18
N GLU A 172 -1.85 6.15 -15.78
CA GLU A 172 -3.16 5.54 -15.53
C GLU A 172 -3.32 5.12 -14.07
N CYS A 173 -2.34 4.43 -13.49
CA CYS A 173 -2.34 4.04 -12.08
C CYS A 173 -2.41 5.25 -11.15
N ILE A 174 -1.66 6.32 -11.45
CA ILE A 174 -1.67 7.56 -10.66
C ILE A 174 -3.03 8.24 -10.74
N ASN A 175 -3.64 8.33 -11.93
CA ASN A 175 -4.96 8.92 -12.11
C ASN A 175 -6.03 8.14 -11.33
N LEU A 176 -6.00 6.81 -11.38
CA LEU A 176 -6.90 5.98 -10.58
C LEU A 176 -6.75 6.23 -9.07
N LEU A 177 -5.52 6.35 -8.57
CA LEU A 177 -5.31 6.68 -7.16
C LEU A 177 -5.84 8.08 -6.81
N LYS A 178 -5.64 9.07 -7.69
CA LYS A 178 -6.15 10.42 -7.48
C LYS A 178 -7.67 10.47 -7.45
N ASP A 179 -8.30 9.91 -8.47
CA ASP A 179 -9.74 9.99 -8.67
C ASP A 179 -10.50 9.02 -7.78
N GLY A 180 -10.01 7.81 -7.65
CA GLY A 180 -10.68 6.73 -6.93
C GLY A 180 -10.24 6.53 -5.47
N CYS A 181 -9.21 7.24 -5.01
CA CYS A 181 -8.77 7.10 -3.62
C CYS A 181 -8.59 8.46 -2.94
N PHE A 182 -7.78 9.37 -3.51
CA PHE A 182 -7.48 10.64 -2.82
C PHE A 182 -8.72 11.52 -2.70
N LYS A 183 -9.51 11.66 -3.78
CA LYS A 183 -10.76 12.43 -3.76
C LYS A 183 -11.82 11.82 -2.83
N GLU A 184 -11.81 10.50 -2.67
CA GLU A 184 -12.70 9.81 -1.72
C GLU A 184 -12.20 9.87 -0.26
N GLY A 185 -11.08 10.57 -0.01
CA GLY A 185 -10.57 10.84 1.33
C GLY A 185 -9.72 9.73 1.95
N TYR A 186 -9.31 8.72 1.16
CA TYR A 186 -8.34 7.73 1.64
C TYR A 186 -7.00 8.39 1.93
N LYS A 187 -6.41 8.03 3.06
CA LYS A 187 -5.07 8.46 3.45
C LYS A 187 -4.06 7.54 2.79
N VAL A 188 -3.05 8.11 2.11
CA VAL A 188 -2.12 7.29 1.33
C VAL A 188 -0.68 7.65 1.66
N ILE A 189 0.11 6.63 1.97
CA ILE A 189 1.56 6.71 2.10
C ILE A 189 2.17 5.81 1.03
N ILE A 190 3.02 6.38 0.20
CA ILE A 190 3.72 5.71 -0.89
C ILE A 190 5.22 5.75 -0.59
N VAL A 191 5.89 4.62 -0.70
CA VAL A 191 7.35 4.58 -0.80
C VAL A 191 7.70 4.57 -2.27
N SER A 192 8.57 5.48 -2.69
CA SER A 192 9.09 5.53 -4.06
C SER A 192 10.51 6.08 -4.10
N HIS A 193 11.28 5.60 -5.07
CA HIS A 193 12.60 6.15 -5.39
C HIS A 193 12.57 7.12 -6.58
N ASP A 194 11.46 7.21 -7.31
CA ASP A 194 11.30 8.16 -8.42
C ASP A 194 11.04 9.59 -7.90
N ASN A 195 11.91 10.50 -8.31
CA ASN A 195 11.83 11.90 -7.88
C ASN A 195 10.61 12.66 -8.42
N ASN A 196 9.97 12.15 -9.46
CA ASN A 196 8.81 12.77 -10.09
C ASN A 196 7.49 12.36 -9.42
N ASP A 197 7.47 11.24 -8.69
CA ASP A 197 6.24 10.70 -8.09
C ASP A 197 5.54 11.69 -7.15
N PRO A 198 6.22 12.44 -6.27
CA PRO A 198 5.54 13.43 -5.44
C PRO A 198 4.78 14.47 -6.26
N THR A 199 5.40 14.99 -7.32
CA THR A 199 4.78 15.99 -8.20
C THR A 199 3.61 15.39 -9.00
N LEU A 200 3.79 14.23 -9.60
CA LEU A 200 2.76 13.54 -10.36
C LEU A 200 1.54 13.19 -9.51
N LEU A 201 1.76 12.80 -8.26
CA LEU A 201 0.70 12.46 -7.31
C LEU A 201 0.05 13.69 -6.64
N GLY A 202 0.68 14.88 -6.71
CA GLY A 202 0.29 16.02 -5.87
C GLY A 202 0.49 15.72 -4.38
N ALA A 203 1.55 15.00 -4.05
CA ALA A 203 1.82 14.47 -2.72
C ALA A 203 2.92 15.26 -2.00
N ASN A 204 2.85 15.28 -0.67
CA ASN A 204 3.93 15.79 0.16
C ASN A 204 5.13 14.83 0.12
N ARG A 205 6.30 15.38 -0.18
CA ARG A 205 7.57 14.64 -0.14
C ARG A 205 8.11 14.61 1.29
N VAL A 206 8.42 13.43 1.79
CA VAL A 206 9.10 13.22 3.08
C VAL A 206 10.36 12.40 2.85
N LYS A 207 11.52 12.90 3.27
CA LYS A 207 12.75 12.11 3.26
C LYS A 207 12.78 11.21 4.50
N LEU A 208 13.20 9.97 4.32
CA LEU A 208 13.25 9.00 5.44
C LEU A 208 14.19 9.48 6.56
N GLU A 209 15.26 10.21 6.23
CA GLU A 209 16.19 10.78 7.20
C GLU A 209 15.48 11.72 8.20
N ASN A 210 14.37 12.35 7.79
CA ASN A 210 13.55 13.19 8.69
C ASN A 210 12.68 12.37 9.65
N ILE A 211 12.52 11.06 9.40
CA ILE A 211 11.74 10.13 10.20
C ILE A 211 12.64 9.34 11.15
N LEU A 212 13.89 9.09 10.73
CA LEU A 212 14.93 8.45 11.54
C LEU A 212 15.47 9.39 12.61
N ARG A 213 15.84 8.83 13.77
CA ARG A 213 16.52 9.50 14.87
C ARG A 213 17.81 8.79 15.25
#